data_7f7ad3709b43b3d965054f3b85acd2be
#
_entry.id   7f7ad3709b43b3d965054f3b85acd2be
#
_cell.length_a   1.000
_cell.length_b   1.000
_cell.length_c   1.000
_cell.angle_alpha   90.00
_cell.angle_beta   90.00
_cell.angle_gamma   90.00
#
_symmetry.space_group_name_H-M   'P 1'
#
loop_
_entity.id
_entity.type
_entity.pdbx_description
1 polymer ?
#
loop_
_entity_poly.entity_id
_entity_poly.type
_entity_poly.pdbx_seq_one_letter_code
_entity_poly.pdbx_strand_id
1 'polypeptide(L)'
;MSKKRIVTLIVLGIAIVAIPFLLRFLDKKQAEDYINRIGVTEDEEDEESETGGGKKKTSPELSKGAIGIIEIESLNIRYPIFEGAGAEQLNMGIGHLPETAGLMQKGNCVLAGHNGSRRGTFFTNLSSIAIGAEVKVTDKEMVTHTYIVEDTGVVGPYDASVRAESDEERLTLFTCAYHGTQRFVCRCGLATDNNE
;
A
#
# COMPACT_ATOMS: atom_id res chain seq x y z
N MET A 1 -23.27 -17.15 42.58
CA MET A 1 -22.25 -17.48 41.55
C MET A 1 -20.90 -17.64 42.22
N SER A 2 -20.16 -18.72 41.93
CA SER A 2 -18.84 -18.95 42.57
C SER A 2 -17.85 -17.88 42.12
N LYS A 3 -16.99 -17.36 43.03
CA LYS A 3 -15.94 -16.38 42.73
C LYS A 3 -15.07 -16.82 41.54
N LYS A 4 -14.84 -18.12 41.39
CA LYS A 4 -14.11 -18.70 40.23
C LYS A 4 -14.80 -18.44 38.88
N ARG A 5 -16.14 -18.57 38.81
CA ARG A 5 -16.92 -18.31 37.57
C ARG A 5 -16.89 -16.83 37.17
N ILE A 6 -16.92 -15.92 38.14
CA ILE A 6 -16.81 -14.46 37.87
C ILE A 6 -15.45 -14.13 37.30
N VAL A 7 -14.37 -14.63 37.87
CA VAL A 7 -13.00 -14.41 37.36
C VAL A 7 -12.84 -14.99 35.96
N THR A 8 -13.35 -16.17 35.68
CA THR A 8 -13.31 -16.78 34.33
C THR A 8 -14.03 -15.91 33.28
N LEU A 9 -15.22 -15.38 33.63
CA LEU A 9 -15.97 -14.50 32.72
C LEU A 9 -15.24 -13.17 32.44
N ILE A 10 -14.61 -12.60 33.48
CA ILE A 10 -13.81 -11.35 33.31
C ILE A 10 -12.60 -11.61 32.39
N VAL A 11 -11.85 -12.70 32.60
CA VAL A 11 -10.72 -13.07 31.78
C VAL A 11 -11.13 -13.32 30.32
N LEU A 12 -12.25 -14.02 30.12
CA LEU A 12 -12.80 -14.26 28.79
C LEU A 12 -13.21 -12.96 28.10
N GLY A 13 -13.86 -12.04 28.82
CA GLY A 13 -14.23 -10.72 28.31
C GLY A 13 -13.01 -9.88 27.90
N ILE A 14 -11.96 -9.86 28.72
CA ILE A 14 -10.70 -9.18 28.42
C ILE A 14 -10.05 -9.82 27.18
N ALA A 15 -10.03 -11.14 27.07
CA ALA A 15 -9.45 -11.83 25.91
C ALA A 15 -10.19 -11.49 24.61
N ILE A 16 -11.52 -11.45 24.62
CA ILE A 16 -12.34 -11.10 23.45
C ILE A 16 -12.03 -9.66 22.96
N VAL A 17 -11.75 -8.73 23.87
CA VAL A 17 -11.41 -7.35 23.52
C VAL A 17 -9.94 -7.22 23.10
N ALA A 18 -9.03 -7.94 23.76
CA ALA A 18 -7.59 -7.84 23.52
C ALA A 18 -7.13 -8.53 22.21
N ILE A 19 -7.75 -9.65 21.82
CA ILE A 19 -7.38 -10.42 20.63
C ILE A 19 -7.45 -9.56 19.34
N PRO A 20 -8.53 -8.81 19.04
CA PRO A 20 -8.58 -7.97 17.85
C PRO A 20 -7.51 -6.84 17.85
N PHE A 21 -7.17 -6.32 19.02
CA PHE A 21 -6.10 -5.31 19.16
C PHE A 21 -4.73 -5.91 18.88
N LEU A 22 -4.46 -7.11 19.40
CA LEU A 22 -3.21 -7.82 19.16
C LEU A 22 -3.04 -8.20 17.68
N LEU A 23 -4.11 -8.69 17.05
CA LEU A 23 -4.10 -9.01 15.62
C LEU A 23 -3.81 -7.76 14.76
N ARG A 24 -4.42 -6.62 15.08
CA ARG A 24 -4.14 -5.33 14.41
C ARG A 24 -2.66 -4.93 14.51
N PHE A 25 -2.07 -5.11 15.67
CA PHE A 25 -0.66 -4.77 15.90
C PHE A 25 0.27 -5.68 15.10
N LEU A 26 -0.05 -6.96 15.02
CA LEU A 26 0.74 -7.93 14.28
C LEU A 26 0.70 -7.70 12.76
N ASP A 27 -0.49 -7.37 12.21
CA ASP A 27 -0.64 -7.10 10.78
C ASP A 27 0.14 -5.84 10.35
N LYS A 28 0.08 -4.76 11.16
CA LYS A 28 0.84 -3.55 10.90
C LYS A 28 2.35 -3.81 10.96
N LYS A 29 2.78 -4.56 11.96
CA LYS A 29 4.19 -4.91 12.16
C LYS A 29 4.74 -5.77 11.01
N GLN A 30 3.94 -6.67 10.42
CA GLN A 30 4.38 -7.46 9.27
C GLN A 30 4.64 -6.58 8.03
N ALA A 31 3.78 -5.59 7.76
CA ALA A 31 3.99 -4.65 6.66
C ALA A 31 5.19 -3.73 6.92
N GLU A 32 5.33 -3.21 8.13
CA GLU A 32 6.48 -2.39 8.55
C GLU A 32 7.80 -3.19 8.53
N ASP A 33 7.81 -4.41 9.05
CA ASP A 33 8.97 -5.31 9.00
C ASP A 33 9.37 -5.63 7.55
N TYR A 34 8.40 -5.74 6.65
CA TYR A 34 8.65 -5.97 5.24
C TYR A 34 9.30 -4.74 4.59
N ILE A 35 8.76 -3.54 4.82
CA ILE A 35 9.31 -2.27 4.32
C ILE A 35 10.70 -2.02 4.91
N ASN A 36 10.91 -2.25 6.20
CA ASN A 36 12.21 -2.10 6.84
C ASN A 36 13.26 -3.08 6.28
N ARG A 37 12.85 -4.28 5.86
CA ARG A 37 13.74 -5.24 5.17
C ARG A 37 14.10 -4.81 3.75
N ILE A 38 13.27 -3.97 3.13
CA ILE A 38 13.55 -3.35 1.82
C ILE A 38 14.53 -2.16 1.97
N GLY A 39 14.87 -1.76 3.21
CA GLY A 39 15.88 -0.72 3.47
C GLY A 39 15.40 0.71 3.29
N VAL A 40 14.08 0.94 3.36
CA VAL A 40 13.50 2.28 3.44
C VAL A 40 13.31 2.61 4.92
N THR A 41 14.39 3.04 5.58
CA THR A 41 14.34 3.61 6.94
C THR A 41 14.17 5.12 6.83
N GLU A 42 13.16 5.67 7.49
CA GLU A 42 13.16 7.08 7.88
C GLU A 42 14.31 7.31 8.84
N ASP A 43 15.09 8.36 8.61
CA ASP A 43 16.16 8.81 9.49
C ASP A 43 15.54 9.27 10.82
N GLU A 44 15.64 8.46 11.87
CA GLU A 44 15.61 8.97 13.23
C GLU A 44 17.00 9.51 13.55
N GLU A 45 17.08 10.83 13.73
CA GLU A 45 18.25 11.53 14.26
C GLU A 45 18.52 11.03 15.68
N ASP A 46 19.62 10.33 15.88
CA ASP A 46 20.30 10.27 17.16
C ASP A 46 21.82 10.29 16.97
N GLU A 47 22.45 11.12 17.77
CA GLU A 47 23.77 11.68 17.72
C GLU A 47 24.92 10.66 17.89
N GLU A 48 26.04 11.04 17.21
CA GLU A 48 27.46 10.78 17.51
C GLU A 48 28.01 9.36 17.63
N SER A 49 28.83 8.96 16.64
CA SER A 49 30.27 8.72 16.83
C SER A 49 30.99 8.45 15.51
N GLU A 50 32.07 9.17 15.29
CA GLU A 50 33.01 9.06 14.16
C GLU A 50 33.66 7.68 14.07
N THR A 51 33.71 7.08 12.89
CA THR A 51 34.97 6.62 12.25
C THR A 51 34.69 6.08 10.83
N GLY A 52 35.55 6.45 9.90
CA GLY A 52 35.40 6.29 8.47
C GLY A 52 35.40 4.84 7.96
N GLY A 53 34.68 4.67 6.87
CA GLY A 53 34.69 3.48 6.05
C GLY A 53 33.54 3.53 5.04
N GLY A 54 33.82 3.94 3.80
CA GLY A 54 32.82 4.03 2.74
C GLY A 54 32.08 2.70 2.54
N LYS A 55 30.90 2.58 3.06
CA LYS A 55 29.97 1.50 2.73
C LYS A 55 29.25 1.88 1.44
N LYS A 56 29.64 1.21 0.35
CA LYS A 56 28.85 1.08 -0.86
C LYS A 56 27.42 0.75 -0.45
N LYS A 57 26.46 1.64 -0.73
CA LYS A 57 25.02 1.36 -0.55
C LYS A 57 24.69 0.14 -1.42
N THR A 58 24.67 -1.02 -0.83
CA THR A 58 24.13 -2.21 -1.45
C THR A 58 22.62 -2.01 -1.45
N SER A 59 22.01 -1.96 -2.62
CA SER A 59 20.55 -1.97 -2.74
C SER A 59 19.99 -3.13 -1.92
N PRO A 60 19.03 -2.89 -1.02
CA PRO A 60 18.46 -3.99 -0.25
C PRO A 60 17.80 -4.95 -1.24
N GLU A 61 18.22 -6.20 -1.21
CA GLU A 61 17.52 -7.25 -1.96
C GLU A 61 16.04 -7.20 -1.60
N LEU A 62 15.20 -6.98 -2.60
CA LEU A 62 13.75 -7.15 -2.53
C LEU A 62 13.43 -8.64 -2.35
N SER A 63 14.02 -9.21 -1.32
CA SER A 63 14.08 -10.63 -1.08
C SER A 63 12.76 -11.18 -0.59
N LYS A 64 11.70 -11.11 -1.36
CA LYS A 64 10.47 -11.93 -1.17
C LYS A 64 9.31 -11.45 -2.06
N GLY A 65 9.56 -11.13 -3.33
CA GLY A 65 8.48 -11.04 -4.30
C GLY A 65 7.82 -9.67 -4.46
N ALA A 66 8.18 -8.63 -3.70
CA ALA A 66 7.71 -7.29 -4.02
C ALA A 66 8.40 -6.76 -5.27
N ILE A 67 7.63 -6.06 -6.11
CA ILE A 67 8.10 -5.44 -7.35
C ILE A 67 8.32 -3.93 -7.21
N GLY A 68 7.86 -3.34 -6.09
CA GLY A 68 8.02 -1.92 -5.79
C GLY A 68 7.30 -1.54 -4.50
N ILE A 69 7.22 -0.22 -4.26
CA ILE A 69 6.54 0.40 -3.12
C ILE A 69 5.62 1.50 -3.66
N ILE A 70 4.41 1.60 -3.12
CA ILE A 70 3.53 2.74 -3.33
C ILE A 70 3.47 3.59 -2.06
N GLU A 71 3.48 4.91 -2.24
CA GLU A 71 3.33 5.89 -1.17
C GLU A 71 2.31 6.96 -1.55
N ILE A 72 1.39 7.26 -0.63
CA ILE A 72 0.42 8.35 -0.73
C ILE A 72 0.43 9.08 0.62
N GLU A 73 1.26 10.12 0.71
CA GLU A 73 1.51 10.84 1.97
C GLU A 73 0.22 11.41 2.57
N SER A 74 -0.62 12.02 1.74
CA SER A 74 -1.90 12.61 2.17
C SER A 74 -2.86 11.63 2.85
N LEU A 75 -2.70 10.33 2.62
CA LEU A 75 -3.50 9.26 3.22
C LEU A 75 -2.72 8.41 4.24
N ASN A 76 -1.44 8.73 4.47
CA ASN A 76 -0.51 7.90 5.26
C ASN A 76 -0.51 6.43 4.78
N ILE A 77 -0.44 6.25 3.45
CA ILE A 77 -0.36 4.96 2.77
C ILE A 77 1.09 4.76 2.34
N ARG A 78 1.70 3.64 2.78
CA ARG A 78 3.00 3.17 2.31
C ARG A 78 3.02 1.65 2.39
N TYR A 79 3.00 0.99 1.22
CA TYR A 79 2.91 -0.47 1.14
C TYR A 79 3.75 -1.04 0.01
N PRO A 80 4.28 -2.27 0.16
CA PRO A 80 4.90 -3.00 -0.92
C PRO A 80 3.87 -3.34 -2.00
N ILE A 81 4.33 -3.36 -3.26
CA ILE A 81 3.59 -3.80 -4.44
C ILE A 81 4.08 -5.20 -4.81
N PHE A 82 3.15 -6.12 -5.05
CA PHE A 82 3.42 -7.49 -5.47
C PHE A 82 2.88 -7.74 -6.88
N GLU A 83 3.52 -8.62 -7.62
CA GLU A 83 2.99 -9.09 -8.90
C GLU A 83 1.80 -10.01 -8.66
N GLY A 84 0.67 -9.71 -9.32
CA GLY A 84 -0.60 -10.39 -9.10
C GLY A 84 -1.48 -9.72 -8.04
N ALA A 85 -2.79 -9.89 -8.18
CA ALA A 85 -3.80 -9.37 -7.26
C ALA A 85 -4.64 -10.51 -6.63
N GLY A 86 -4.00 -11.65 -6.37
CA GLY A 86 -4.60 -12.77 -5.65
C GLY A 86 -4.69 -12.51 -4.14
N ALA A 87 -5.37 -13.41 -3.44
CA ALA A 87 -5.57 -13.26 -1.99
C ALA A 87 -4.25 -13.21 -1.20
N GLU A 88 -3.22 -13.94 -1.64
CA GLU A 88 -1.90 -13.95 -1.01
C GLU A 88 -1.25 -12.57 -1.08
N GLN A 89 -1.17 -11.98 -2.29
CA GLN A 89 -0.57 -10.67 -2.54
C GLN A 89 -1.33 -9.56 -1.81
N LEU A 90 -2.66 -9.56 -1.94
CA LEU A 90 -3.50 -8.53 -1.32
C LEU A 90 -3.51 -8.60 0.22
N ASN A 91 -3.19 -9.73 0.83
CA ASN A 91 -3.02 -9.85 2.28
C ASN A 91 -1.66 -9.29 2.76
N MET A 92 -0.67 -9.21 1.88
CA MET A 92 0.66 -8.70 2.20
C MET A 92 0.85 -7.22 1.84
N GLY A 93 0.13 -6.71 0.83
CA GLY A 93 0.30 -5.36 0.35
C GLY A 93 -0.66 -4.99 -0.78
N ILE A 94 -0.13 -4.29 -1.77
CA ILE A 94 -0.84 -3.87 -2.96
C ILE A 94 -0.50 -4.82 -4.11
N GLY A 95 -1.49 -5.24 -4.87
CA GLY A 95 -1.34 -6.16 -5.99
C GLY A 95 -1.33 -5.43 -7.33
N HIS A 96 -0.35 -5.70 -8.19
CA HIS A 96 -0.36 -5.29 -9.59
C HIS A 96 -1.17 -6.29 -10.43
N LEU A 97 -1.99 -5.80 -11.36
CA LEU A 97 -2.71 -6.65 -12.31
C LEU A 97 -1.80 -7.02 -13.48
N PRO A 98 -1.38 -8.30 -13.62
CA PRO A 98 -0.36 -8.71 -14.60
C PRO A 98 -0.74 -8.46 -16.06
N GLU A 99 -2.04 -8.38 -16.35
CA GLU A 99 -2.58 -8.07 -17.68
C GLU A 99 -2.55 -6.59 -18.06
N THR A 100 -1.99 -5.73 -17.20
CA THR A 100 -1.85 -4.27 -17.42
C THR A 100 -0.38 -3.88 -17.57
N ALA A 101 -0.09 -2.60 -17.87
CA ALA A 101 1.29 -2.15 -17.99
C ALA A 101 2.05 -2.33 -16.67
N GLY A 102 3.33 -2.69 -16.76
CA GLY A 102 4.21 -2.80 -15.60
C GLY A 102 4.43 -1.44 -14.90
N LEU A 103 5.03 -1.48 -13.71
CA LEU A 103 5.37 -0.25 -12.97
C LEU A 103 6.24 0.67 -13.84
N MET A 104 5.89 1.96 -13.86
CA MET A 104 6.64 3.02 -14.53
C MET A 104 6.90 2.72 -16.02
N GLN A 105 5.97 2.06 -16.69
CA GLN A 105 6.02 1.77 -18.11
C GLN A 105 4.90 2.50 -18.86
N LYS A 106 5.13 2.75 -20.14
CA LYS A 106 4.09 3.25 -21.05
C LYS A 106 2.87 2.31 -20.99
N GLY A 107 1.69 2.87 -20.86
CA GLY A 107 0.45 2.15 -20.67
C GLY A 107 -0.21 2.49 -19.32
N ASN A 108 -1.27 1.78 -18.99
CA ASN A 108 -1.99 1.94 -17.72
C ASN A 108 -1.59 0.83 -16.74
N CYS A 109 -0.76 1.16 -15.76
CA CYS A 109 -0.45 0.26 -14.64
C CYS A 109 -1.61 0.25 -13.65
N VAL A 110 -2.16 -0.92 -13.33
CA VAL A 110 -3.32 -1.05 -12.44
C VAL A 110 -2.94 -1.73 -11.15
N LEU A 111 -3.17 -1.05 -10.04
CA LEU A 111 -2.87 -1.52 -8.69
C LEU A 111 -4.15 -1.70 -7.87
N ALA A 112 -4.29 -2.86 -7.24
CA ALA A 112 -5.41 -3.23 -6.38
C ALA A 112 -4.99 -3.29 -4.92
N GLY A 113 -5.83 -2.81 -4.03
CA GLY A 113 -5.62 -2.96 -2.59
C GLY A 113 -6.93 -3.22 -1.86
N HIS A 114 -6.87 -3.93 -0.74
CA HIS A 114 -8.04 -4.16 0.08
C HIS A 114 -8.64 -2.86 0.62
N ASN A 115 -9.98 -2.80 0.64
CA ASN A 115 -10.74 -1.90 1.49
C ASN A 115 -11.18 -2.72 2.72
N GLY A 116 -10.31 -2.78 3.73
CA GLY A 116 -10.56 -3.58 4.91
C GLY A 116 -11.46 -2.87 5.92
N SER A 117 -11.96 -3.61 6.92
CA SER A 117 -12.69 -3.07 8.07
C SER A 117 -11.79 -2.27 9.03
N ARG A 118 -10.49 -2.23 8.80
CA ARG A 118 -9.48 -1.56 9.63
C ARG A 118 -9.03 -0.27 8.95
N ARG A 119 -9.29 0.88 9.59
CA ARG A 119 -8.79 2.16 9.10
C ARG A 119 -7.27 2.15 8.98
N GLY A 120 -6.75 2.69 7.86
CA GLY A 120 -5.32 2.87 7.63
C GLY A 120 -4.59 1.61 7.17
N THR A 121 -5.29 0.55 6.73
CA THR A 121 -4.67 -0.60 6.08
C THR A 121 -4.93 -0.58 4.59
N PHE A 122 -3.88 -0.82 3.80
CA PHE A 122 -3.94 -0.86 2.34
C PHE A 122 -4.68 0.35 1.73
N PHE A 123 -5.69 0.13 0.91
CA PHE A 123 -6.49 1.17 0.26
C PHE A 123 -7.81 1.50 0.98
N THR A 124 -7.92 1.21 2.28
CA THR A 124 -9.14 1.51 3.07
C THR A 124 -9.53 2.99 3.03
N ASN A 125 -8.53 3.89 3.00
CA ASN A 125 -8.76 5.33 2.95
C ASN A 125 -8.69 5.91 1.53
N LEU A 126 -8.52 5.09 0.48
CA LEU A 126 -8.33 5.56 -0.89
C LEU A 126 -9.48 6.46 -1.37
N SER A 127 -10.72 6.20 -0.92
CA SER A 127 -11.88 7.01 -1.28
C SER A 127 -11.84 8.45 -0.75
N SER A 128 -10.89 8.76 0.13
CA SER A 128 -10.68 10.12 0.66
C SER A 128 -9.58 10.88 -0.10
N ILE A 129 -9.01 10.30 -1.16
CA ILE A 129 -7.95 10.94 -1.95
C ILE A 129 -8.51 12.16 -2.68
N ALA A 130 -7.76 13.24 -2.65
CA ALA A 130 -8.13 14.46 -3.38
C ALA A 130 -7.58 14.43 -4.81
N ILE A 131 -8.30 15.04 -5.75
CA ILE A 131 -7.75 15.35 -7.09
C ILE A 131 -6.57 16.31 -6.87
N GLY A 132 -5.46 16.08 -7.60
CA GLY A 132 -4.20 16.79 -7.43
C GLY A 132 -3.27 16.20 -6.36
N ALA A 133 -3.68 15.17 -5.61
CA ALA A 133 -2.80 14.49 -4.67
C ALA A 133 -1.69 13.72 -5.39
N GLU A 134 -0.52 13.66 -4.76
CA GLU A 134 0.62 12.90 -5.26
C GLU A 134 0.53 11.43 -4.86
N VAL A 135 0.89 10.56 -5.80
CA VAL A 135 1.08 9.13 -5.62
C VAL A 135 2.48 8.80 -6.11
N LYS A 136 3.35 8.30 -5.24
CA LYS A 136 4.71 7.89 -5.58
C LYS A 136 4.79 6.38 -5.72
N VAL A 137 5.43 5.92 -6.78
CA VAL A 137 5.75 4.50 -7.01
C VAL A 137 7.25 4.38 -7.17
N THR A 138 7.87 3.56 -6.34
CA THR A 138 9.31 3.27 -6.37
C THR A 138 9.51 1.82 -6.77
N ASP A 139 10.38 1.55 -7.73
CA ASP A 139 10.69 0.19 -8.20
C ASP A 139 11.83 -0.46 -7.39
N LYS A 140 12.27 -1.64 -7.86
CA LYS A 140 13.38 -2.41 -7.27
C LYS A 140 14.73 -1.71 -7.37
N GLU A 141 14.91 -0.92 -8.39
CA GLU A 141 16.12 -0.17 -8.68
C GLU A 141 16.15 1.17 -7.92
N MET A 142 15.14 1.42 -7.04
CA MET A 142 14.96 2.64 -6.26
C MET A 142 14.71 3.89 -7.13
N VAL A 143 14.20 3.68 -8.35
CA VAL A 143 13.68 4.77 -9.19
C VAL A 143 12.27 5.08 -8.75
N THR A 144 11.94 6.36 -8.60
CA THR A 144 10.61 6.81 -8.17
C THR A 144 9.97 7.66 -9.26
N HIS A 145 8.74 7.29 -9.64
CA HIS A 145 7.86 8.13 -10.44
C HIS A 145 6.76 8.70 -9.57
N THR A 146 6.47 9.97 -9.76
CA THR A 146 5.36 10.67 -9.11
C THR A 146 4.20 10.80 -10.09
N TYR A 147 3.02 10.43 -9.64
CA TYR A 147 1.77 10.56 -10.39
C TYR A 147 0.85 11.52 -9.67
N ILE A 148 0.04 12.26 -10.43
CA ILE A 148 -0.96 13.19 -9.90
C ILE A 148 -2.35 12.60 -10.13
N VAL A 149 -3.18 12.60 -9.10
CA VAL A 149 -4.58 12.18 -9.18
C VAL A 149 -5.35 13.14 -10.07
N GLU A 150 -5.88 12.64 -11.18
CA GLU A 150 -6.65 13.43 -12.15
C GLU A 150 -8.15 13.20 -12.03
N ASP A 151 -8.56 11.97 -11.71
CA ASP A 151 -9.97 11.59 -11.66
C ASP A 151 -10.20 10.49 -10.60
N THR A 152 -11.38 10.54 -9.99
CA THR A 152 -11.86 9.50 -9.08
C THR A 152 -13.30 9.16 -9.37
N GLY A 153 -13.67 7.90 -9.15
CA GLY A 153 -15.06 7.50 -9.40
C GLY A 153 -15.40 6.14 -8.79
N VAL A 154 -16.66 5.79 -8.88
CA VAL A 154 -17.18 4.48 -8.48
C VAL A 154 -17.74 3.80 -9.70
N VAL A 155 -17.28 2.57 -9.95
CA VAL A 155 -17.66 1.76 -11.12
C VAL A 155 -18.14 0.38 -10.70
N GLY A 156 -18.72 -0.35 -11.65
CA GLY A 156 -19.11 -1.74 -11.45
C GLY A 156 -17.91 -2.66 -11.16
N PRO A 157 -18.11 -3.84 -10.56
CA PRO A 157 -17.01 -4.73 -10.15
C PRO A 157 -16.23 -5.30 -11.33
N TYR A 158 -16.79 -5.30 -12.53
CA TYR A 158 -16.22 -5.82 -13.77
C TYR A 158 -16.09 -4.74 -14.85
N ASP A 159 -16.07 -3.48 -14.48
CA ASP A 159 -15.96 -2.37 -15.43
C ASP A 159 -14.60 -2.40 -16.12
N ALA A 160 -14.61 -2.54 -17.44
CA ALA A 160 -13.41 -2.62 -18.26
C ALA A 160 -12.60 -1.32 -18.27
N SER A 161 -13.22 -0.18 -17.96
CA SER A 161 -12.54 1.13 -17.93
C SER A 161 -11.39 1.18 -16.89
N VAL A 162 -11.42 0.33 -15.88
CA VAL A 162 -10.34 0.21 -14.88
C VAL A 162 -9.03 -0.25 -15.54
N ARG A 163 -9.12 -1.09 -16.59
CA ARG A 163 -7.99 -1.66 -17.31
C ARG A 163 -7.83 -1.06 -18.72
N ALA A 164 -8.47 0.08 -18.97
CA ALA A 164 -8.37 0.71 -20.28
C ALA A 164 -6.89 0.97 -20.62
N GLU A 165 -6.50 0.61 -21.83
CA GLU A 165 -5.16 0.87 -22.35
C GLU A 165 -4.89 2.36 -22.47
N SER A 166 -3.62 2.75 -22.40
CA SER A 166 -3.16 4.12 -22.56
C SER A 166 -1.91 4.17 -23.44
N ASP A 167 -1.83 5.21 -24.26
CA ASP A 167 -0.61 5.53 -25.02
C ASP A 167 0.43 6.31 -24.19
N GLU A 168 0.04 6.77 -23.00
CA GLU A 168 0.89 7.46 -22.03
C GLU A 168 1.11 6.57 -20.81
N GLU A 169 2.15 6.89 -20.03
CA GLU A 169 2.34 6.27 -18.72
C GLU A 169 1.27 6.77 -17.75
N ARG A 170 0.44 5.83 -17.26
CA ARG A 170 -0.69 6.08 -16.38
C ARG A 170 -0.69 5.10 -15.21
N LEU A 171 -1.28 5.52 -14.10
CA LEU A 171 -1.48 4.71 -12.92
C LEU A 171 -2.95 4.70 -12.52
N THR A 172 -3.54 3.52 -12.39
CA THR A 172 -4.90 3.36 -11.88
C THR A 172 -4.86 2.58 -10.56
N LEU A 173 -5.40 3.17 -9.50
CA LEU A 173 -5.57 2.53 -8.20
C LEU A 173 -7.04 2.15 -8.03
N PHE A 174 -7.32 0.97 -7.49
CA PHE A 174 -8.70 0.64 -7.14
C PHE A 174 -8.82 -0.21 -5.88
N THR A 175 -9.98 -0.11 -5.26
CA THR A 175 -10.35 -0.88 -4.07
C THR A 175 -11.82 -1.25 -4.09
N CYS A 176 -12.22 -2.21 -3.25
CA CYS A 176 -13.62 -2.57 -3.06
C CYS A 176 -14.41 -1.40 -2.45
N ALA A 177 -15.62 -1.17 -2.96
CA ALA A 177 -16.58 -0.21 -2.44
C ALA A 177 -17.94 -0.90 -2.22
N TYR A 178 -18.78 -0.32 -1.37
CA TYR A 178 -20.15 -0.80 -1.09
C TYR A 178 -20.21 -2.30 -0.81
N HIS A 179 -19.43 -2.76 0.18
CA HIS A 179 -19.33 -4.19 0.57
C HIS A 179 -18.91 -5.12 -0.58
N GLY A 180 -18.07 -4.62 -1.51
CA GLY A 180 -17.54 -5.41 -2.62
C GLY A 180 -18.40 -5.45 -3.88
N THR A 181 -19.59 -4.81 -3.87
CA THR A 181 -20.48 -4.73 -5.05
C THR A 181 -20.01 -3.76 -6.11
N GLN A 182 -19.13 -2.82 -5.75
CA GLN A 182 -18.56 -1.80 -6.62
C GLN A 182 -17.05 -1.67 -6.38
N ARG A 183 -16.40 -0.82 -7.20
CA ARG A 183 -15.00 -0.44 -7.05
C ARG A 183 -14.89 1.08 -6.99
N PHE A 184 -14.17 1.58 -5.99
CA PHE A 184 -13.64 2.94 -6.03
C PHE A 184 -12.37 2.92 -6.85
N VAL A 185 -12.27 3.83 -7.81
CA VAL A 185 -11.16 3.93 -8.76
C VAL A 185 -10.57 5.34 -8.67
N CYS A 186 -9.25 5.41 -8.69
CA CYS A 186 -8.47 6.64 -8.75
C CYS A 186 -7.55 6.54 -9.96
N ARG A 187 -7.61 7.51 -10.88
CA ARG A 187 -6.80 7.56 -12.11
C ARG A 187 -5.80 8.69 -11.99
N CYS A 188 -4.54 8.38 -12.29
CA CYS A 188 -3.43 9.29 -12.13
C CYS A 188 -2.61 9.37 -13.43
N GLY A 189 -2.18 10.59 -13.78
CA GLY A 189 -1.21 10.85 -14.82
C GLY A 189 0.18 11.00 -14.24
N LEU A 190 1.22 10.69 -15.03
CA LEU A 190 2.60 10.95 -14.66
C LEU A 190 2.81 12.46 -14.44
N ALA A 191 3.41 12.83 -13.30
CA ALA A 191 3.79 14.23 -13.07
C ALA A 191 4.83 14.65 -14.12
N THR A 192 4.53 15.66 -14.89
CA THR A 192 5.54 16.30 -15.76
C THR A 192 6.34 17.26 -14.90
N ASP A 193 7.67 17.10 -14.87
CA ASP A 193 8.55 18.09 -14.30
C ASP A 193 8.40 19.41 -15.10
N ASN A 194 7.57 20.30 -14.57
CA ASN A 194 7.51 21.68 -15.07
C ASN A 194 8.76 22.43 -14.55
N ASN A 195 9.93 22.02 -14.98
CA ASN A 195 11.15 22.81 -14.88
C ASN A 195 11.40 23.47 -16.24
N GLU A 196 10.70 24.59 -16.49
CA GLU A 196 11.14 25.66 -17.37
C GLU A 196 11.35 26.96 -16.57
#